data_042a068458401c6f242c8dff9c2661c3
#
_entry.id   042a068458401c6f242c8dff9c2661c3
#
_cell.length_a   1.000
_cell.length_b   1.000
_cell.length_c   1.000
_cell.angle_alpha   90.00
_cell.angle_beta   90.00
_cell.angle_gamma   90.00
#
_symmetry.space_group_name_H-M   'P 1'
#
loop_
_entity.id
_entity.type
_entity.pdbx_description
1 polymer ?
#
loop_
_entity_poly.entity_id
_entity_poly.type
_entity_poly.pdbx_seq_one_letter_code
_entity_poly.pdbx_strand_id
1 'polypeptide(L)'
;MKKYKLLVILGIMTMVLTIGSSAFAKKIRWKMVTTWPESINLWYGEKEMIKYVKEMTGGDFVIKWFPAGALMKSFEVFDACSKGAVEMAGDWPSYWATKDPAFDFIGSFPFGFTNMDYVTWMYDFGGLELMQKLWGKYGMTYFSLGATPMESGFRTTAKTGPIKSIADYKGLKLRTPSRATIWILKQIGASPIKMPGGEIYLAVQTGKLDGAEFSAPGVDWTMGFAEITKYWSVPCWFQPSSQVGTMVNLKAWNTLSKEYQAILRYGCMAASLRAVAFYEGDSARAIQKFKDKGTEIYPLPNEEMVKLETLAGQYCIMKAKESKAYAEVLKSQMDYLKQYKEWRTMSGDFGFGRTPNYVDNVLAELKKMGY
;
A
#
# COMPACT_ATOMS: atom_id res chain seq x y z
N MET A 1 15.22 44.97 57.49
CA MET A 1 14.26 45.13 56.36
C MET A 1 14.93 45.21 54.97
N LYS A 2 16.07 45.88 54.79
CA LYS A 2 16.73 45.99 53.45
C LYS A 2 17.32 44.67 52.94
N LYS A 3 17.81 43.75 53.77
CA LYS A 3 18.33 42.42 53.29
C LYS A 3 17.28 41.47 52.81
N TYR A 4 16.06 41.49 53.32
CA TYR A 4 14.96 40.63 52.82
C TYR A 4 14.38 41.13 51.50
N LYS A 5 14.38 42.44 51.24
CA LYS A 5 13.95 42.97 49.91
C LYS A 5 14.91 42.58 48.79
N LEU A 6 16.20 42.49 49.06
CA LEU A 6 17.20 42.08 48.05
C LEU A 6 17.09 40.58 47.70
N LEU A 7 16.81 39.71 48.69
CA LEU A 7 16.60 38.28 48.49
C LEU A 7 15.33 37.96 47.72
N VAL A 8 14.23 38.73 47.93
CA VAL A 8 12.97 38.56 47.19
C VAL A 8 13.12 39.03 45.73
N ILE A 9 13.87 40.12 45.50
CA ILE A 9 14.14 40.60 44.12
C ILE A 9 15.06 39.62 43.36
N LEU A 10 16.07 39.02 44.01
CA LEU A 10 16.92 38.00 43.41
C LEU A 10 16.13 36.71 43.13
N GLY A 11 15.20 36.29 43.99
CA GLY A 11 14.34 35.13 43.81
C GLY A 11 13.35 35.31 42.64
N ILE A 12 12.78 36.51 42.50
CA ILE A 12 11.87 36.83 41.38
C ILE A 12 12.66 36.94 40.06
N MET A 13 13.88 37.46 40.06
CA MET A 13 14.71 37.59 38.87
C MET A 13 15.22 36.22 38.37
N THR A 14 15.50 35.25 39.28
CA THR A 14 15.83 33.86 38.92
C THR A 14 14.60 33.11 38.41
N MET A 15 13.40 33.37 38.93
CA MET A 15 12.17 32.73 38.48
C MET A 15 11.70 33.24 37.10
N VAL A 16 11.99 34.49 36.74
CA VAL A 16 11.69 35.10 35.44
C VAL A 16 12.68 34.62 34.37
N LEU A 17 13.92 34.28 34.74
CA LEU A 17 14.93 33.75 33.80
C LEU A 17 14.69 32.26 33.39
N THR A 18 13.88 31.50 34.15
CA THR A 18 13.53 30.13 33.84
C THR A 18 12.27 29.98 32.94
N ILE A 19 11.49 31.06 32.75
CA ILE A 19 10.29 31.07 31.93
C ILE A 19 10.59 31.49 30.46
N GLY A 20 11.82 31.90 30.17
CA GLY A 20 12.19 32.56 28.88
C GLY A 20 12.85 31.72 27.81
N SER A 21 12.86 30.40 27.92
CA SER A 21 13.42 29.55 26.82
C SER A 21 12.39 28.64 26.20
N SER A 22 11.24 29.17 25.83
CA SER A 22 10.52 28.63 24.68
C SER A 22 11.40 28.97 23.47
N ALA A 23 12.44 28.17 23.23
CA ALA A 23 13.11 28.18 21.95
C ALA A 23 11.99 28.03 20.92
N PHE A 24 11.74 29.05 20.10
CA PHE A 24 10.85 28.93 18.96
C PHE A 24 11.35 27.76 18.14
N ALA A 25 10.78 26.59 18.34
CA ALA A 25 11.12 25.40 17.57
C ALA A 25 10.97 25.79 16.10
N LYS A 26 12.05 25.71 15.34
CA LYS A 26 12.06 26.09 13.94
C LYS A 26 11.01 25.24 13.23
N LYS A 27 9.94 25.86 12.74
CA LYS A 27 8.86 25.16 12.03
C LYS A 27 9.45 24.38 10.85
N ILE A 28 9.22 23.07 10.85
CA ILE A 28 9.65 22.17 9.78
C ILE A 28 8.57 22.17 8.71
N ARG A 29 8.98 22.35 7.47
CA ARG A 29 8.07 22.30 6.32
C ARG A 29 8.67 21.38 5.26
N TRP A 30 8.02 20.23 5.05
CA TRP A 30 8.39 19.26 4.05
C TRP A 30 7.37 19.22 2.92
N LYS A 31 7.79 18.75 1.76
CA LYS A 31 6.97 18.40 0.61
C LYS A 31 6.90 16.88 0.50
N MET A 32 5.70 16.36 0.33
CA MET A 32 5.45 14.98 -0.02
C MET A 32 4.74 14.92 -1.35
N VAL A 33 5.33 14.21 -2.31
CA VAL A 33 4.69 13.87 -3.58
C VAL A 33 4.19 12.44 -3.53
N THR A 34 3.28 12.06 -4.43
CA THR A 34 2.81 10.68 -4.52
C THR A 34 2.73 10.20 -5.95
N THR A 35 2.72 8.88 -6.13
CA THR A 35 2.54 8.24 -7.45
C THR A 35 1.10 8.29 -7.93
N TRP A 36 0.12 8.64 -7.06
CA TRP A 36 -1.30 8.59 -7.39
C TRP A 36 -1.91 9.97 -7.60
N PRO A 37 -2.82 10.13 -8.60
CA PRO A 37 -3.63 11.33 -8.73
C PRO A 37 -4.63 11.44 -7.58
N GLU A 38 -5.17 12.62 -7.35
CA GLU A 38 -6.10 12.88 -6.24
C GLU A 38 -7.41 12.07 -6.34
N SER A 39 -7.79 11.66 -7.53
CA SER A 39 -8.98 10.83 -7.77
C SER A 39 -8.86 9.38 -7.27
N ILE A 40 -7.66 8.89 -6.96
CA ILE A 40 -7.41 7.51 -6.54
C ILE A 40 -7.06 7.48 -5.06
N ASN A 41 -7.90 6.87 -4.22
CA ASN A 41 -7.80 6.96 -2.76
C ASN A 41 -6.66 6.12 -2.11
N LEU A 42 -5.70 5.58 -2.88
CA LEU A 42 -4.50 4.91 -2.34
C LEU A 42 -3.61 5.83 -1.48
N TRP A 43 -3.75 7.14 -1.60
CA TRP A 43 -3.09 8.13 -0.75
C TRP A 43 -3.67 8.23 0.67
N TYR A 44 -4.67 7.43 1.04
CA TYR A 44 -5.36 7.58 2.33
C TYR A 44 -4.41 7.54 3.53
N GLY A 45 -3.52 6.54 3.59
CA GLY A 45 -2.51 6.43 4.64
C GLY A 45 -1.53 7.62 4.68
N GLU A 46 -1.21 8.21 3.52
CA GLU A 46 -0.37 9.41 3.44
C GLU A 46 -1.01 10.60 4.14
N LYS A 47 -2.29 10.87 3.86
CA LYS A 47 -3.03 12.00 4.48
C LYS A 47 -3.27 11.79 5.97
N GLU A 48 -3.54 10.56 6.42
CA GLU A 48 -3.65 10.24 7.85
C GLU A 48 -2.31 10.46 8.58
N MET A 49 -1.19 9.99 8.02
CA MET A 49 0.14 10.22 8.57
C MET A 49 0.45 11.73 8.70
N ILE A 50 0.19 12.51 7.65
CA ILE A 50 0.39 13.97 7.65
C ILE A 50 -0.44 14.63 8.75
N LYS A 51 -1.69 14.21 8.91
CA LYS A 51 -2.58 14.69 9.97
C LYS A 51 -2.00 14.39 11.35
N TYR A 52 -1.59 13.14 11.61
CA TYR A 52 -1.07 12.73 12.92
C TYR A 52 0.24 13.43 13.25
N VAL A 53 1.17 13.56 12.30
CA VAL A 53 2.42 14.31 12.50
C VAL A 53 2.13 15.77 12.86
N LYS A 54 1.21 16.42 12.15
CA LYS A 54 0.81 17.80 12.45
C LYS A 54 0.18 17.94 13.82
N GLU A 55 -0.69 17.02 14.22
CA GLU A 55 -1.36 17.02 15.52
C GLU A 55 -0.37 16.81 16.68
N MET A 56 0.49 15.77 16.57
CA MET A 56 1.49 15.45 17.60
C MET A 56 2.57 16.53 17.78
N THR A 57 2.78 17.36 16.75
CA THR A 57 3.77 18.46 16.81
C THR A 57 3.14 19.83 17.06
N GLY A 58 1.83 19.92 17.36
CA GLY A 58 1.14 21.20 17.50
C GLY A 58 1.23 22.10 16.26
N GLY A 59 1.54 21.52 15.09
CA GLY A 59 1.70 22.23 13.82
C GLY A 59 3.11 22.76 13.55
N ASP A 60 4.10 22.38 14.34
CA ASP A 60 5.50 22.76 14.10
C ASP A 60 6.15 21.92 13.00
N PHE A 61 5.66 20.71 12.73
CA PHE A 61 6.04 19.91 11.59
C PHE A 61 4.87 19.79 10.60
N VAL A 62 4.99 20.48 9.48
CA VAL A 62 3.97 20.51 8.41
C VAL A 62 4.52 19.83 7.16
N ILE A 63 3.80 18.83 6.67
CA ILE A 63 4.09 18.13 5.41
C ILE A 63 3.02 18.55 4.40
N LYS A 64 3.43 19.26 3.33
CA LYS A 64 2.54 19.64 2.24
C LYS A 64 2.49 18.51 1.20
N TRP A 65 1.30 17.98 0.99
CA TRP A 65 1.04 16.88 0.06
C TRP A 65 0.74 17.38 -1.34
N PHE A 66 1.24 16.65 -2.36
CA PHE A 66 1.04 16.95 -3.77
C PHE A 66 0.70 15.68 -4.55
N PRO A 67 -0.45 15.61 -5.24
CA PRO A 67 -0.81 14.47 -6.06
C PRO A 67 0.09 14.32 -7.28
N ALA A 68 0.05 13.15 -7.91
CA ALA A 68 0.73 12.91 -9.18
C ALA A 68 0.32 13.95 -10.23
N GLY A 69 1.30 14.46 -10.96
CA GLY A 69 1.12 15.49 -11.97
C GLY A 69 1.17 16.94 -11.45
N ALA A 70 1.05 17.17 -10.12
CA ALA A 70 1.10 18.53 -9.57
C ALA A 70 2.50 19.15 -9.59
N LEU A 71 3.54 18.37 -9.26
CA LEU A 71 4.95 18.81 -9.31
C LEU A 71 5.76 17.98 -10.31
N MET A 72 5.44 16.71 -10.50
CA MET A 72 6.14 15.78 -11.36
C MET A 72 5.24 14.60 -11.76
N LYS A 73 5.65 13.80 -12.75
CA LYS A 73 4.92 12.60 -13.16
C LYS A 73 5.04 11.49 -12.12
N SER A 74 4.07 10.56 -12.11
CA SER A 74 3.97 9.45 -11.14
C SER A 74 5.29 8.68 -10.95
N PHE A 75 5.98 8.34 -12.02
CA PHE A 75 7.19 7.52 -11.94
C PHE A 75 8.51 8.30 -11.79
N GLU A 76 8.43 9.62 -11.56
CA GLU A 76 9.59 10.48 -11.28
C GLU A 76 9.81 10.69 -9.77
N VAL A 77 8.82 10.36 -8.93
CA VAL A 77 8.83 10.66 -7.48
C VAL A 77 9.96 9.97 -6.72
N PHE A 78 10.36 8.76 -7.12
CA PHE A 78 11.50 8.04 -6.52
C PHE A 78 12.80 8.81 -6.68
N ASP A 79 13.11 9.22 -7.90
CA ASP A 79 14.35 9.94 -8.20
C ASP A 79 14.34 11.34 -7.57
N ALA A 80 13.19 12.00 -7.53
CA ALA A 80 13.04 13.29 -6.87
C ALA A 80 13.30 13.18 -5.35
N CYS A 81 12.75 12.17 -4.68
CA CYS A 81 13.01 11.94 -3.26
C CYS A 81 14.46 11.50 -3.01
N SER A 82 14.99 10.57 -3.79
CA SER A 82 16.38 10.11 -3.69
C SER A 82 17.39 11.25 -3.81
N LYS A 83 17.16 12.18 -4.74
CA LYS A 83 18.02 13.37 -4.97
C LYS A 83 17.75 14.51 -3.98
N GLY A 84 16.71 14.44 -3.16
CA GLY A 84 16.34 15.48 -2.20
C GLY A 84 15.62 16.69 -2.81
N ALA A 85 15.02 16.57 -4.00
CA ALA A 85 14.15 17.60 -4.57
C ALA A 85 12.84 17.74 -3.78
N VAL A 86 12.42 16.65 -3.14
CA VAL A 86 11.35 16.59 -2.13
C VAL A 86 11.84 15.75 -0.97
N GLU A 87 11.27 15.99 0.21
CA GLU A 87 11.65 15.29 1.43
C GLU A 87 11.00 13.91 1.53
N MET A 88 9.79 13.74 0.97
CA MET A 88 9.02 12.49 1.04
C MET A 88 8.33 12.17 -0.28
N ALA A 89 8.11 10.87 -0.51
CA ALA A 89 7.30 10.43 -1.63
C ALA A 89 6.52 9.15 -1.28
N GLY A 90 5.22 9.15 -1.61
CA GLY A 90 4.34 8.00 -1.45
C GLY A 90 4.36 7.09 -2.68
N ASP A 91 4.35 5.78 -2.45
CA ASP A 91 4.49 4.80 -3.52
C ASP A 91 3.95 3.40 -3.22
N TRP A 92 3.95 2.61 -4.29
CA TRP A 92 3.96 1.17 -4.24
C TRP A 92 5.35 0.67 -4.69
N PRO A 93 6.08 -0.10 -3.84
CA PRO A 93 7.47 -0.46 -4.08
C PRO A 93 7.76 -1.10 -5.45
N SER A 94 6.86 -1.96 -5.94
CA SER A 94 7.10 -2.68 -7.19
C SER A 94 7.18 -1.78 -8.44
N TYR A 95 6.77 -0.52 -8.36
CA TYR A 95 7.02 0.44 -9.45
C TYR A 95 8.52 0.60 -9.76
N TRP A 96 9.37 0.38 -8.77
CA TRP A 96 10.83 0.59 -8.83
C TRP A 96 11.63 -0.65 -9.17
N ALA A 97 10.99 -1.74 -9.58
CA ALA A 97 11.63 -2.98 -9.93
C ALA A 97 12.70 -2.88 -11.06
N THR A 98 12.69 -1.80 -11.83
CA THR A 98 13.74 -1.49 -12.81
C THR A 98 15.02 -0.97 -12.19
N LYS A 99 14.96 -0.45 -10.95
CA LYS A 99 16.12 0.05 -10.19
C LYS A 99 16.82 -1.07 -9.42
N ASP A 100 16.04 -1.92 -8.75
CA ASP A 100 16.52 -3.14 -8.09
C ASP A 100 15.38 -4.19 -8.16
N PRO A 101 15.66 -5.42 -8.65
CA PRO A 101 14.64 -6.47 -8.72
C PRO A 101 13.96 -6.78 -7.38
N ALA A 102 14.61 -6.52 -6.24
CA ALA A 102 14.02 -6.72 -4.91
C ALA A 102 12.74 -5.91 -4.69
N PHE A 103 12.61 -4.74 -5.30
CA PHE A 103 11.39 -3.94 -5.22
C PHE A 103 10.17 -4.64 -5.83
N ASP A 104 10.36 -5.49 -6.83
CA ASP A 104 9.26 -6.24 -7.46
C ASP A 104 8.58 -7.19 -6.47
N PHE A 105 9.38 -7.81 -5.60
CA PHE A 105 8.88 -8.79 -4.64
C PHE A 105 8.33 -8.17 -3.36
N ILE A 106 8.95 -7.07 -2.91
CA ILE A 106 8.67 -6.50 -1.58
C ILE A 106 7.32 -5.77 -1.51
N GLY A 107 6.84 -5.22 -2.62
CA GLY A 107 5.59 -4.46 -2.69
C GLY A 107 4.35 -5.34 -2.82
N SER A 108 4.44 -6.41 -3.60
CA SER A 108 3.43 -7.45 -3.79
C SER A 108 4.01 -8.58 -4.64
N PHE A 109 3.50 -9.78 -4.44
CA PHE A 109 3.96 -10.92 -5.24
C PHE A 109 2.80 -11.89 -5.53
N PRO A 110 2.75 -12.52 -6.71
CA PRO A 110 1.76 -13.55 -7.00
C PRO A 110 1.75 -14.66 -5.95
N PHE A 111 0.59 -14.97 -5.40
CA PHE A 111 0.39 -15.92 -4.28
C PHE A 111 1.14 -15.55 -2.98
N GLY A 112 1.54 -14.27 -2.84
CA GLY A 112 2.31 -13.76 -1.72
C GLY A 112 1.49 -13.43 -0.48
N PHE A 113 1.91 -12.36 0.18
CA PHE A 113 1.38 -11.91 1.45
C PHE A 113 -0.05 -11.35 1.36
N THR A 114 -0.86 -11.60 2.39
CA THR A 114 -2.04 -10.80 2.72
C THR A 114 -1.61 -9.51 3.42
N ASN A 115 -2.55 -8.59 3.65
CA ASN A 115 -2.27 -7.36 4.39
C ASN A 115 -1.77 -7.62 5.82
N MET A 116 -2.35 -8.61 6.50
CA MET A 116 -1.90 -9.00 7.85
C MET A 116 -0.53 -9.68 7.85
N ASP A 117 -0.18 -10.41 6.79
CA ASP A 117 1.18 -10.94 6.62
C ASP A 117 2.19 -9.80 6.52
N TYR A 118 1.88 -8.74 5.74
CA TYR A 118 2.73 -7.55 5.65
C TYR A 118 2.92 -6.88 7.01
N VAL A 119 1.84 -6.67 7.76
CA VAL A 119 1.92 -6.05 9.09
C VAL A 119 2.79 -6.91 10.02
N THR A 120 2.53 -8.21 10.09
CA THR A 120 3.26 -9.12 10.97
C THR A 120 4.72 -9.23 10.57
N TRP A 121 5.00 -9.45 9.28
CA TRP A 121 6.36 -9.57 8.76
C TRP A 121 7.19 -8.31 8.99
N MET A 122 6.62 -7.13 8.76
CA MET A 122 7.34 -5.87 8.92
C MET A 122 7.68 -5.55 10.36
N TYR A 123 6.75 -5.77 11.29
CA TYR A 123 6.91 -5.28 12.66
C TYR A 123 7.40 -6.33 13.65
N ASP A 124 7.39 -7.62 13.28
CA ASP A 124 7.79 -8.72 14.18
C ASP A 124 8.85 -9.67 13.56
N PHE A 125 9.00 -9.66 12.24
CA PHE A 125 9.93 -10.55 11.51
C PHE A 125 11.04 -9.81 10.74
N GLY A 126 11.33 -8.56 11.10
CA GLY A 126 12.45 -7.79 10.55
C GLY A 126 12.24 -7.28 9.12
N GLY A 127 11.01 -7.32 8.62
CA GLY A 127 10.71 -6.87 7.25
C GLY A 127 10.95 -5.38 7.04
N LEU A 128 10.61 -4.55 8.04
CA LEU A 128 10.80 -3.10 7.94
C LEU A 128 12.29 -2.72 7.83
N GLU A 129 13.15 -3.34 8.63
CA GLU A 129 14.60 -3.14 8.59
C GLU A 129 15.17 -3.55 7.23
N LEU A 130 14.69 -4.68 6.68
CA LEU A 130 15.09 -5.14 5.35
C LEU A 130 14.67 -4.17 4.26
N MET A 131 13.44 -3.62 4.34
CA MET A 131 12.97 -2.56 3.46
C MET A 131 13.86 -1.32 3.59
N GLN A 132 14.10 -0.84 4.80
CA GLN A 132 14.94 0.35 5.04
C GLN A 132 16.38 0.16 4.52
N LYS A 133 16.94 -1.04 4.65
CA LYS A 133 18.24 -1.39 4.06
C LYS A 133 18.21 -1.26 2.52
N LEU A 134 17.13 -1.69 1.87
CA LEU A 134 16.98 -1.59 0.42
C LEU A 134 16.90 -0.13 -0.05
N TRP A 135 16.02 0.69 0.56
CA TRP A 135 15.90 2.11 0.26
C TRP A 135 17.17 2.90 0.62
N GLY A 136 17.90 2.45 1.65
CA GLY A 136 19.18 3.04 2.07
C GLY A 136 20.22 3.10 0.96
N LYS A 137 20.23 2.13 0.04
CA LYS A 137 21.10 2.14 -1.15
C LYS A 137 20.88 3.34 -2.07
N TYR A 138 19.70 3.96 -1.96
CA TYR A 138 19.27 5.10 -2.77
C TYR A 138 19.20 6.40 -1.96
N GLY A 139 19.81 6.45 -0.76
CA GLY A 139 19.81 7.64 0.10
C GLY A 139 18.44 7.95 0.72
N MET A 140 17.62 6.94 0.92
CA MET A 140 16.28 7.06 1.52
C MET A 140 16.07 6.06 2.66
N THR A 141 15.12 6.32 3.53
CA THR A 141 14.50 5.33 4.42
C THR A 141 13.04 5.13 4.04
N TYR A 142 12.40 4.09 4.58
CA TYR A 142 11.04 3.71 4.21
C TYR A 142 10.17 3.45 5.44
N PHE A 143 8.89 3.83 5.34
CA PHE A 143 7.86 3.52 6.33
C PHE A 143 6.59 3.04 5.64
N SER A 144 5.97 2.00 6.21
CA SER A 144 4.66 1.54 5.78
C SER A 144 3.58 2.58 6.06
N LEU A 145 2.67 2.76 5.13
CA LEU A 145 1.43 3.52 5.28
C LEU A 145 0.19 2.65 5.02
N GLY A 146 0.36 1.33 5.09
CA GLY A 146 -0.68 0.33 5.00
C GLY A 146 -0.39 -0.76 3.98
N ALA A 147 -1.30 -1.72 3.96
CA ALA A 147 -1.37 -2.73 2.92
C ALA A 147 -2.83 -2.87 2.49
N THR A 148 -3.06 -3.04 1.20
CA THR A 148 -4.41 -3.25 0.67
C THR A 148 -4.96 -4.60 1.13
N PRO A 149 -6.29 -4.79 1.22
CA PRO A 149 -6.86 -6.14 1.26
C PRO A 149 -6.54 -6.87 -0.04
N MET A 150 -7.05 -8.09 -0.20
CA MET A 150 -6.96 -8.78 -1.48
C MET A 150 -7.41 -7.85 -2.59
N GLU A 151 -6.54 -7.66 -3.59
CA GLU A 151 -6.86 -6.80 -4.70
C GLU A 151 -7.90 -7.44 -5.63
N SER A 152 -8.47 -6.65 -6.50
CA SER A 152 -9.32 -7.15 -7.56
C SER A 152 -8.50 -7.98 -8.55
N GLY A 153 -9.04 -9.06 -9.06
CA GLY A 153 -8.45 -9.73 -10.21
C GLY A 153 -8.60 -8.88 -11.49
N PHE A 154 -8.24 -9.44 -12.64
CA PHE A 154 -8.41 -8.74 -13.91
C PHE A 154 -9.87 -8.43 -14.17
N ARG A 155 -10.12 -7.21 -14.62
CA ARG A 155 -11.43 -6.75 -15.10
C ARG A 155 -11.36 -6.54 -16.59
N THR A 156 -12.35 -7.09 -17.30
CA THR A 156 -12.43 -7.02 -18.77
C THR A 156 -13.70 -6.32 -19.21
N THR A 157 -13.68 -5.80 -20.46
CA THR A 157 -14.81 -5.10 -21.06
C THR A 157 -15.91 -6.09 -21.54
N ALA A 158 -17.11 -5.58 -21.80
CA ALA A 158 -18.17 -6.39 -22.40
C ALA A 158 -17.77 -6.97 -23.76
N LYS A 159 -16.95 -6.24 -24.53
CA LYS A 159 -16.43 -6.69 -25.84
C LYS A 159 -15.42 -7.83 -25.70
N THR A 160 -14.56 -7.77 -24.68
CA THR A 160 -13.51 -8.76 -24.42
C THR A 160 -14.10 -10.10 -23.96
N GLY A 161 -15.15 -10.05 -23.13
CA GLY A 161 -15.68 -11.24 -22.46
C GLY A 161 -14.98 -11.53 -21.11
N PRO A 162 -15.50 -12.51 -20.35
CA PRO A 162 -14.97 -12.89 -19.05
C PRO A 162 -13.71 -13.76 -19.15
N ILE A 163 -12.82 -13.64 -18.17
CA ILE A 163 -11.70 -14.58 -17.95
C ILE A 163 -12.17 -15.64 -16.94
N LYS A 164 -12.31 -16.87 -17.38
CA LYS A 164 -12.75 -18.03 -16.59
C LYS A 164 -11.69 -19.13 -16.49
N SER A 165 -10.66 -19.06 -17.34
CA SER A 165 -9.56 -20.02 -17.41
C SER A 165 -8.27 -19.33 -17.87
N ILE A 166 -7.13 -20.02 -17.77
CA ILE A 166 -5.85 -19.54 -18.34
C ILE A 166 -5.95 -19.33 -19.85
N ALA A 167 -6.72 -20.15 -20.56
CA ALA A 167 -6.86 -20.04 -22.01
C ALA A 167 -7.48 -18.70 -22.44
N ASP A 168 -8.32 -18.11 -21.63
CA ASP A 168 -8.99 -16.83 -21.92
C ASP A 168 -8.04 -15.63 -21.89
N TYR A 169 -6.85 -15.77 -21.28
CA TYR A 169 -5.84 -14.71 -21.30
C TYR A 169 -5.15 -14.54 -22.66
N LYS A 170 -5.23 -15.56 -23.54
CA LYS A 170 -4.47 -15.58 -24.80
C LYS A 170 -4.81 -14.38 -25.69
N GLY A 171 -3.77 -13.62 -26.04
CA GLY A 171 -3.88 -12.46 -26.94
C GLY A 171 -4.39 -11.18 -26.25
N LEU A 172 -4.93 -11.24 -25.04
CA LEU A 172 -5.48 -10.07 -24.36
C LEU A 172 -4.41 -9.04 -24.02
N LYS A 173 -4.69 -7.78 -24.30
CA LYS A 173 -3.91 -6.61 -23.88
C LYS A 173 -4.35 -6.20 -22.49
N LEU A 174 -3.62 -6.66 -21.50
CA LEU A 174 -3.96 -6.43 -20.08
C LEU A 174 -2.97 -5.49 -19.42
N ARG A 175 -3.48 -4.48 -18.71
CA ARG A 175 -2.62 -3.61 -17.90
C ARG A 175 -2.23 -4.30 -16.62
N THR A 176 -0.93 -4.32 -16.33
CA THR A 176 -0.39 -4.61 -15.00
C THR A 176 0.97 -3.93 -14.82
N PRO A 177 1.32 -3.41 -13.63
CA PRO A 177 2.60 -2.76 -13.37
C PRO A 177 3.68 -3.72 -12.89
N SER A 178 3.30 -4.91 -12.37
CA SER A 178 4.20 -5.89 -11.77
C SER A 178 5.00 -6.65 -12.82
N ARG A 179 6.32 -6.74 -12.64
CA ARG A 179 7.19 -7.50 -13.55
C ARG A 179 6.93 -9.01 -13.46
N ALA A 180 6.65 -9.51 -12.27
CA ALA A 180 6.28 -10.92 -12.06
C ALA A 180 5.01 -11.26 -12.83
N THR A 181 3.95 -10.46 -12.67
CA THR A 181 2.68 -10.64 -13.38
C THR A 181 2.85 -10.50 -14.88
N ILE A 182 3.65 -9.52 -15.36
CA ILE A 182 3.99 -9.36 -16.78
C ILE A 182 4.65 -10.63 -17.32
N TRP A 183 5.60 -11.19 -16.60
CA TRP A 183 6.29 -12.40 -17.04
C TRP A 183 5.31 -13.60 -17.11
N ILE A 184 4.51 -13.82 -16.07
CA ILE A 184 3.52 -14.91 -16.03
C ILE A 184 2.49 -14.78 -17.15
N LEU A 185 1.95 -13.58 -17.35
CA LEU A 185 0.98 -13.31 -18.41
C LEU A 185 1.54 -13.64 -19.81
N LYS A 186 2.81 -13.34 -20.05
CA LYS A 186 3.49 -13.72 -21.30
C LYS A 186 3.62 -15.23 -21.46
N GLN A 187 3.89 -15.99 -20.37
CA GLN A 187 3.96 -17.46 -20.44
C GLN A 187 2.61 -18.09 -20.83
N ILE A 188 1.50 -17.45 -20.45
CA ILE A 188 0.14 -17.93 -20.79
C ILE A 188 -0.44 -17.26 -22.05
N GLY A 189 0.39 -16.52 -22.80
CA GLY A 189 0.05 -15.99 -24.12
C GLY A 189 -0.69 -14.67 -24.14
N ALA A 190 -0.78 -13.94 -23.02
CA ALA A 190 -1.31 -12.58 -22.97
C ALA A 190 -0.28 -11.52 -23.45
N SER A 191 -0.77 -10.31 -23.70
CA SER A 191 0.00 -9.13 -24.10
C SER A 191 -0.04 -8.05 -23.02
N PRO A 192 0.72 -8.19 -21.90
CA PRO A 192 0.69 -7.25 -20.80
C PRO A 192 1.31 -5.90 -21.15
N ILE A 193 0.71 -4.81 -20.65
CA ILE A 193 1.15 -3.42 -20.85
C ILE A 193 1.32 -2.73 -19.49
N LYS A 194 2.50 -2.16 -19.25
CA LYS A 194 2.77 -1.36 -18.05
C LYS A 194 2.38 0.10 -18.29
N MET A 195 1.55 0.66 -17.40
CA MET A 195 1.21 2.09 -17.39
C MET A 195 0.80 2.58 -16.01
N PRO A 196 0.90 3.90 -15.73
CA PRO A 196 0.39 4.51 -14.50
C PRO A 196 -1.11 4.33 -14.33
N GLY A 197 -1.58 4.28 -13.06
CA GLY A 197 -3.00 4.09 -12.74
C GLY A 197 -3.93 5.15 -13.36
N GLY A 198 -3.51 6.41 -13.37
CA GLY A 198 -4.31 7.52 -13.93
C GLY A 198 -4.58 7.44 -15.44
N GLU A 199 -3.87 6.56 -16.18
CA GLU A 199 -4.05 6.39 -17.63
C GLU A 199 -4.97 5.21 -18.00
N ILE A 200 -5.33 4.36 -17.02
CA ILE A 200 -6.04 3.10 -17.27
C ILE A 200 -7.45 3.33 -17.82
N TYR A 201 -8.21 4.24 -17.20
CA TYR A 201 -9.59 4.51 -17.58
C TYR A 201 -9.71 4.78 -19.08
N LEU A 202 -8.95 5.76 -19.56
CA LEU A 202 -8.97 6.14 -20.98
C LEU A 202 -8.45 5.01 -21.90
N ALA A 203 -7.45 4.25 -21.47
CA ALA A 203 -6.89 3.17 -22.26
C ALA A 203 -7.87 2.00 -22.45
N VAL A 204 -8.66 1.67 -21.43
CA VAL A 204 -9.73 0.66 -21.53
C VAL A 204 -10.91 1.20 -22.33
N GLN A 205 -11.34 2.43 -22.04
CA GLN A 205 -12.48 3.07 -22.73
C GLN A 205 -12.25 3.19 -24.25
N THR A 206 -11.04 3.49 -24.68
CA THR A 206 -10.68 3.64 -26.10
C THR A 206 -10.33 2.31 -26.79
N GLY A 207 -10.34 1.17 -26.04
CA GLY A 207 -9.99 -0.14 -26.60
C GLY A 207 -8.48 -0.35 -26.84
N LYS A 208 -7.62 0.52 -26.30
CA LYS A 208 -6.17 0.29 -26.26
C LYS A 208 -5.82 -0.92 -25.38
N LEU A 209 -6.64 -1.18 -24.35
CA LEU A 209 -6.60 -2.33 -23.47
C LEU A 209 -7.90 -3.13 -23.57
N ASP A 210 -7.80 -4.44 -23.48
CA ASP A 210 -8.92 -5.36 -23.38
C ASP A 210 -9.42 -5.51 -21.93
N GLY A 211 -8.56 -5.18 -20.98
CA GLY A 211 -8.84 -5.18 -19.55
C GLY A 211 -7.68 -4.66 -18.73
N ALA A 212 -7.92 -4.53 -17.45
CA ALA A 212 -6.93 -4.03 -16.49
C ALA A 212 -7.17 -4.59 -15.10
N GLU A 213 -6.15 -4.50 -14.27
CA GLU A 213 -6.20 -4.53 -12.81
C GLU A 213 -5.64 -3.22 -12.26
N PHE A 214 -5.92 -2.91 -11.00
CA PHE A 214 -5.21 -1.82 -10.35
C PHE A 214 -4.97 -2.08 -8.86
N SER A 215 -6.05 -2.27 -8.06
CA SER A 215 -5.92 -2.44 -6.63
C SER A 215 -7.15 -3.15 -6.02
N ALA A 216 -7.44 -2.87 -4.76
CA ALA A 216 -8.60 -3.41 -4.05
C ALA A 216 -9.93 -2.84 -4.58
N PRO A 217 -11.06 -3.53 -4.39
CA PRO A 217 -12.36 -3.13 -4.94
C PRO A 217 -12.77 -1.68 -4.64
N GLY A 218 -12.51 -1.18 -3.41
CA GLY A 218 -12.81 0.20 -3.03
C GLY A 218 -12.02 1.23 -3.85
N VAL A 219 -10.74 0.93 -4.10
CA VAL A 219 -9.87 1.79 -4.93
C VAL A 219 -10.31 1.75 -6.39
N ASP A 220 -10.57 0.57 -6.94
CA ASP A 220 -11.03 0.36 -8.31
C ASP A 220 -12.37 1.07 -8.58
N TRP A 221 -13.23 1.14 -7.57
CA TRP A 221 -14.46 1.92 -7.65
C TRP A 221 -14.19 3.40 -7.90
N THR A 222 -13.22 3.99 -7.19
CA THR A 222 -12.85 5.41 -7.38
C THR A 222 -12.23 5.70 -8.75
N MET A 223 -11.70 4.68 -9.41
CA MET A 223 -11.14 4.76 -10.77
C MET A 223 -12.19 4.64 -11.88
N GLY A 224 -13.47 4.42 -11.53
CA GLY A 224 -14.54 4.26 -12.51
C GLY A 224 -14.53 2.91 -13.26
N PHE A 225 -13.90 1.86 -12.71
CA PHE A 225 -13.87 0.55 -13.37
C PHE A 225 -15.27 -0.03 -13.63
N ALA A 226 -16.25 0.30 -12.78
CA ALA A 226 -17.64 -0.14 -12.99
C ALA A 226 -18.28 0.43 -14.26
N GLU A 227 -17.74 1.50 -14.84
CA GLU A 227 -18.24 2.15 -16.04
C GLU A 227 -17.61 1.60 -17.31
N ILE A 228 -16.36 1.13 -17.22
CA ILE A 228 -15.54 0.73 -18.37
C ILE A 228 -15.32 -0.78 -18.48
N THR A 229 -15.67 -1.55 -17.43
CA THR A 229 -15.53 -3.02 -17.40
C THR A 229 -16.86 -3.71 -17.09
N LYS A 230 -17.03 -4.93 -17.54
CA LYS A 230 -18.23 -5.73 -17.33
C LYS A 230 -17.96 -6.96 -16.47
N TYR A 231 -16.80 -7.56 -16.63
CA TYR A 231 -16.44 -8.84 -16.04
C TYR A 231 -15.28 -8.68 -15.05
N TRP A 232 -15.31 -9.46 -13.98
CA TRP A 232 -14.31 -9.45 -12.93
C TRP A 232 -13.89 -10.89 -12.60
N SER A 233 -12.64 -11.22 -12.84
CA SER A 233 -12.04 -12.52 -12.51
C SER A 233 -11.48 -12.52 -11.10
N VAL A 234 -11.80 -13.52 -10.28
CA VAL A 234 -11.39 -13.67 -8.88
C VAL A 234 -10.86 -15.08 -8.59
N PRO A 235 -10.08 -15.32 -7.53
CA PRO A 235 -9.41 -14.31 -6.70
C PRO A 235 -8.26 -13.63 -7.43
N CYS A 236 -7.74 -12.54 -6.88
CA CYS A 236 -6.51 -11.92 -7.38
C CYS A 236 -5.31 -12.80 -7.04
N TRP A 237 -4.86 -13.58 -8.00
CA TRP A 237 -3.70 -14.46 -7.81
C TRP A 237 -2.37 -13.75 -7.84
N PHE A 238 -2.29 -12.58 -8.48
CA PHE A 238 -1.03 -11.86 -8.73
C PHE A 238 -0.71 -10.80 -7.67
N GLN A 239 -1.71 -10.28 -6.95
CA GLN A 239 -1.57 -9.30 -5.89
C GLN A 239 -2.56 -9.57 -4.74
N PRO A 240 -2.30 -10.60 -3.90
CA PRO A 240 -3.15 -10.88 -2.74
C PRO A 240 -3.25 -9.72 -1.78
N SER A 241 -2.22 -8.87 -1.75
CA SER A 241 -2.19 -7.55 -1.10
C SER A 241 -1.05 -6.73 -1.71
N SER A 242 -1.14 -5.42 -1.61
CA SER A 242 -0.07 -4.49 -1.97
C SER A 242 0.36 -3.68 -0.77
N GLN A 243 1.66 -3.72 -0.47
CA GLN A 243 2.28 -2.84 0.52
C GLN A 243 2.40 -1.44 -0.07
N VAL A 244 1.79 -0.45 0.56
CA VAL A 244 1.93 0.96 0.22
C VAL A 244 2.65 1.71 1.33
N GLY A 245 3.43 2.74 0.98
CA GLY A 245 4.20 3.44 2.00
C GLY A 245 4.79 4.76 1.54
N THR A 246 5.77 5.22 2.30
CA THR A 246 6.49 6.45 1.99
C THR A 246 7.99 6.27 2.11
N MET A 247 8.69 6.70 1.10
CA MET A 247 10.13 6.91 1.17
C MET A 247 10.42 8.32 1.70
N VAL A 248 11.47 8.44 2.49
CA VAL A 248 11.94 9.69 3.09
C VAL A 248 13.41 9.87 2.75
N ASN A 249 13.78 11.03 2.20
CA ASN A 249 15.17 11.35 1.92
C ASN A 249 16.01 11.32 3.21
N LEU A 250 17.12 10.58 3.23
CA LEU A 250 17.94 10.41 4.44
C LEU A 250 18.60 11.71 4.92
N LYS A 251 18.94 12.63 4.03
CA LYS A 251 19.46 13.93 4.46
C LYS A 251 18.41 14.72 5.20
N ALA A 252 17.18 14.77 4.66
CA ALA A 252 16.04 15.40 5.35
C ALA A 252 15.73 14.71 6.68
N TRP A 253 15.63 13.37 6.70
CA TRP A 253 15.42 12.58 7.91
C TRP A 253 16.44 12.88 9.01
N ASN A 254 17.71 13.00 8.67
CA ASN A 254 18.80 13.26 9.61
C ASN A 254 18.80 14.70 10.17
N THR A 255 18.04 15.63 9.57
CA THR A 255 17.84 16.98 10.14
C THR A 255 16.80 17.01 11.26
N LEU A 256 15.97 15.98 11.38
CA LEU A 256 14.95 15.88 12.42
C LEU A 256 15.60 15.56 13.77
N SER A 257 15.08 16.15 14.85
CA SER A 257 15.38 15.69 16.21
C SER A 257 14.92 14.25 16.40
N LYS A 258 15.46 13.55 17.39
CA LYS A 258 15.04 12.18 17.73
C LYS A 258 13.56 12.11 18.07
N GLU A 259 13.02 13.16 18.68
CA GLU A 259 11.59 13.30 18.96
C GLU A 259 10.77 13.35 17.66
N TYR A 260 11.12 14.21 16.70
CA TYR A 260 10.41 14.29 15.43
C TYR A 260 10.59 13.05 14.55
N GLN A 261 11.74 12.39 14.63
CA GLN A 261 11.94 11.08 14.01
C GLN A 261 10.98 10.03 14.62
N ALA A 262 10.80 10.03 15.95
CA ALA A 262 9.87 9.14 16.63
C ALA A 262 8.41 9.46 16.24
N ILE A 263 8.03 10.74 16.25
CA ILE A 263 6.69 11.20 15.85
C ILE A 263 6.38 10.75 14.41
N LEU A 264 7.29 10.95 13.46
CA LEU A 264 7.05 10.53 12.08
C LEU A 264 6.92 9.00 11.96
N ARG A 265 7.79 8.24 12.65
CA ARG A 265 7.73 6.77 12.68
C ARG A 265 6.41 6.25 13.23
N TYR A 266 6.00 6.72 14.40
CA TYR A 266 4.76 6.27 15.03
C TYR A 266 3.51 6.82 14.32
N GLY A 267 3.61 8.02 13.73
CA GLY A 267 2.59 8.55 12.84
C GLY A 267 2.35 7.67 11.63
N CYS A 268 3.42 7.13 11.01
CA CYS A 268 3.31 6.16 9.93
C CYS A 268 2.67 4.83 10.40
N MET A 269 3.07 4.31 11.58
CA MET A 269 2.45 3.09 12.13
C MET A 269 0.96 3.25 12.39
N ALA A 270 0.55 4.36 13.02
CA ALA A 270 -0.85 4.66 13.29
C ALA A 270 -1.65 4.82 11.98
N ALA A 271 -1.07 5.53 11.00
CA ALA A 271 -1.66 5.70 9.67
C ALA A 271 -1.78 4.38 8.92
N SER A 272 -0.77 3.49 9.05
CA SER A 272 -0.79 2.16 8.44
C SER A 272 -1.97 1.31 8.94
N LEU A 273 -2.19 1.24 10.25
CA LEU A 273 -3.33 0.54 10.84
C LEU A 273 -4.66 1.14 10.36
N ARG A 274 -4.75 2.48 10.35
CA ARG A 274 -5.96 3.18 9.92
C ARG A 274 -6.25 2.95 8.44
N ALA A 275 -5.23 2.91 7.60
CA ALA A 275 -5.36 2.66 6.17
C ALA A 275 -5.79 1.22 5.87
N VAL A 276 -5.22 0.21 6.56
CA VAL A 276 -5.66 -1.19 6.44
C VAL A 276 -7.15 -1.29 6.75
N ALA A 277 -7.62 -0.72 7.88
CA ALA A 277 -9.04 -0.75 8.25
C ALA A 277 -9.92 -0.01 7.23
N PHE A 278 -9.45 1.11 6.68
CA PHE A 278 -10.16 1.86 5.65
C PHE A 278 -10.31 1.05 4.35
N TYR A 279 -9.22 0.49 3.83
CA TYR A 279 -9.25 -0.27 2.58
C TYR A 279 -10.09 -1.54 2.67
N GLU A 280 -10.06 -2.25 3.81
CA GLU A 280 -10.93 -3.41 4.07
C GLU A 280 -12.41 -3.02 4.02
N GLY A 281 -12.79 -2.02 4.84
CA GLY A 281 -14.18 -1.58 4.93
C GLY A 281 -14.71 -0.98 3.62
N ASP A 282 -13.89 -0.22 2.90
CA ASP A 282 -14.26 0.38 1.62
C ASP A 282 -14.42 -0.68 0.53
N SER A 283 -13.52 -1.67 0.50
CA SER A 283 -13.62 -2.80 -0.44
C SER A 283 -14.85 -3.65 -0.21
N ALA A 284 -15.19 -3.96 1.04
CA ALA A 284 -16.42 -4.69 1.37
C ALA A 284 -17.68 -3.96 0.85
N ARG A 285 -17.74 -2.64 1.04
CA ARG A 285 -18.85 -1.82 0.50
C ARG A 285 -18.86 -1.73 -1.01
N ALA A 286 -17.70 -1.72 -1.65
CA ALA A 286 -17.58 -1.56 -3.09
C ALA A 286 -18.08 -2.80 -3.87
N ILE A 287 -17.97 -4.01 -3.32
CA ILE A 287 -18.44 -5.24 -3.99
C ILE A 287 -19.92 -5.14 -4.37
N GLN A 288 -20.78 -4.68 -3.44
CA GLN A 288 -22.19 -4.52 -3.73
C GLN A 288 -22.44 -3.45 -4.79
N LYS A 289 -21.72 -2.32 -4.72
CA LYS A 289 -21.82 -1.26 -5.74
C LYS A 289 -21.47 -1.76 -7.15
N PHE A 290 -20.43 -2.59 -7.28
CA PHE A 290 -20.07 -3.22 -8.57
C PHE A 290 -21.18 -4.13 -9.09
N LYS A 291 -21.77 -4.97 -8.20
CA LYS A 291 -22.91 -5.83 -8.56
C LYS A 291 -24.12 -5.03 -9.00
N ASP A 292 -24.45 -3.96 -8.30
CA ASP A 292 -25.57 -3.05 -8.62
C ASP A 292 -25.38 -2.36 -9.99
N LYS A 293 -24.13 -2.13 -10.39
CA LYS A 293 -23.75 -1.64 -11.73
C LYS A 293 -23.71 -2.75 -12.80
N GLY A 294 -24.04 -4.00 -12.41
CA GLY A 294 -24.11 -5.14 -13.31
C GLY A 294 -22.75 -5.77 -13.65
N THR A 295 -21.74 -5.58 -12.79
CA THR A 295 -20.47 -6.32 -12.91
C THR A 295 -20.72 -7.79 -12.60
N GLU A 296 -20.26 -8.67 -13.50
CA GLU A 296 -20.33 -10.12 -13.36
C GLU A 296 -19.00 -10.67 -12.85
N ILE A 297 -19.04 -11.48 -11.78
CA ILE A 297 -17.84 -11.98 -11.07
C ILE A 297 -17.67 -13.47 -11.40
N TYR A 298 -16.47 -13.84 -11.87
CA TYR A 298 -16.13 -15.21 -12.28
C TYR A 298 -14.93 -15.72 -11.49
N PRO A 299 -15.09 -16.82 -10.71
CA PRO A 299 -13.97 -17.49 -10.07
C PRO A 299 -13.11 -18.26 -11.07
N LEU A 300 -11.78 -18.16 -10.94
CA LEU A 300 -10.85 -19.07 -11.60
C LEU A 300 -10.85 -20.42 -10.89
N PRO A 301 -10.87 -21.56 -11.63
CA PRO A 301 -10.76 -22.88 -11.05
C PRO A 301 -9.45 -23.09 -10.29
N ASN A 302 -9.48 -23.88 -9.20
CA ASN A 302 -8.29 -24.12 -8.38
C ASN A 302 -7.14 -24.77 -9.16
N GLU A 303 -7.42 -25.63 -10.10
CA GLU A 303 -6.42 -26.25 -11.00
C GLU A 303 -5.67 -25.23 -11.86
N GLU A 304 -6.35 -24.16 -12.28
CA GLU A 304 -5.74 -23.04 -12.99
C GLU A 304 -4.85 -22.21 -12.04
N MET A 305 -5.30 -22.01 -10.80
CA MET A 305 -4.52 -21.33 -9.77
C MET A 305 -3.21 -22.04 -9.47
N VAL A 306 -3.21 -23.39 -9.37
CA VAL A 306 -2.00 -24.20 -9.15
C VAL A 306 -1.00 -24.04 -10.30
N LYS A 307 -1.45 -23.96 -11.54
CA LYS A 307 -0.59 -23.70 -12.70
C LYS A 307 0.06 -22.32 -12.64
N LEU A 308 -0.71 -21.28 -12.28
CA LEU A 308 -0.21 -19.93 -12.12
C LEU A 308 0.77 -19.80 -10.95
N GLU A 309 0.52 -20.48 -9.83
CA GLU A 309 1.44 -20.54 -8.67
C GLU A 309 2.77 -21.19 -9.04
N THR A 310 2.74 -22.25 -9.87
CA THR A 310 3.94 -22.89 -10.38
C THR A 310 4.80 -21.90 -11.19
N LEU A 311 4.19 -21.11 -12.07
CA LEU A 311 4.88 -20.07 -12.83
C LEU A 311 5.43 -18.98 -11.91
N ALA A 312 4.69 -18.59 -10.88
CA ALA A 312 5.16 -17.61 -9.87
C ALA A 312 6.43 -18.13 -9.16
N GLY A 313 6.44 -19.39 -8.73
CA GLY A 313 7.61 -20.03 -8.13
C GLY A 313 8.82 -20.07 -9.07
N GLN A 314 8.61 -20.37 -10.36
CA GLN A 314 9.68 -20.33 -11.36
C GLN A 314 10.26 -18.91 -11.51
N TYR A 315 9.41 -17.89 -11.57
CA TYR A 315 9.87 -16.50 -11.62
C TYR A 315 10.69 -16.11 -10.38
N CYS A 316 10.23 -16.47 -9.19
CA CYS A 316 10.96 -16.22 -7.93
C CYS A 316 12.39 -16.77 -7.97
N ILE A 317 12.54 -18.03 -8.33
CA ILE A 317 13.84 -18.71 -8.36
C ILE A 317 14.75 -18.10 -9.43
N MET A 318 14.19 -17.77 -10.59
CA MET A 318 14.91 -17.08 -11.66
C MET A 318 15.48 -15.74 -11.16
N LYS A 319 14.67 -14.91 -10.50
CA LYS A 319 15.09 -13.61 -10.01
C LYS A 319 16.04 -13.68 -8.81
N ALA A 320 15.87 -14.67 -7.94
CA ALA A 320 16.80 -14.91 -6.84
C ALA A 320 18.22 -15.26 -7.32
N LYS A 321 18.33 -15.97 -8.44
CA LYS A 321 19.64 -16.25 -9.07
C LYS A 321 20.29 -15.00 -9.68
N GLU A 322 19.48 -14.03 -10.15
CA GLU A 322 19.95 -12.80 -10.78
C GLU A 322 20.32 -11.70 -9.76
N SER A 323 19.68 -11.67 -8.58
CA SER A 323 19.82 -10.60 -7.59
C SER A 323 19.89 -11.12 -6.17
N LYS A 324 21.03 -10.85 -5.50
CA LYS A 324 21.20 -11.15 -4.08
C LYS A 324 20.16 -10.43 -3.21
N ALA A 325 19.85 -9.17 -3.50
CA ALA A 325 18.86 -8.42 -2.74
C ALA A 325 17.46 -9.02 -2.90
N TYR A 326 17.09 -9.46 -4.11
CA TYR A 326 15.85 -10.21 -4.33
C TYR A 326 15.82 -11.50 -3.52
N ALA A 327 16.92 -12.28 -3.54
CA ALA A 327 17.01 -13.53 -2.80
C ALA A 327 16.90 -13.33 -1.28
N GLU A 328 17.49 -12.24 -0.74
CA GLU A 328 17.37 -11.88 0.70
C GLU A 328 15.92 -11.59 1.08
N VAL A 329 15.19 -10.82 0.28
CA VAL A 329 13.77 -10.50 0.52
C VAL A 329 12.91 -11.75 0.38
N LEU A 330 13.08 -12.52 -0.71
CA LEU A 330 12.37 -13.77 -0.94
C LEU A 330 12.55 -14.72 0.25
N LYS A 331 13.80 -14.94 0.68
CA LYS A 331 14.09 -15.82 1.81
C LYS A 331 13.40 -15.35 3.09
N SER A 332 13.48 -14.07 3.41
CA SER A 332 12.85 -13.52 4.61
C SER A 332 11.34 -13.75 4.63
N GLN A 333 10.67 -13.52 3.49
CA GLN A 333 9.20 -13.73 3.40
C GLN A 333 8.85 -15.23 3.42
N MET A 334 9.66 -16.10 2.79
CA MET A 334 9.42 -17.55 2.82
C MET A 334 9.67 -18.14 4.22
N ASP A 335 10.68 -17.67 4.94
CA ASP A 335 10.93 -18.08 6.34
C ASP A 335 9.74 -17.69 7.25
N TYR A 336 9.22 -16.48 7.08
CA TYR A 336 8.01 -16.04 7.77
C TYR A 336 6.82 -16.96 7.44
N LEU A 337 6.52 -17.18 6.17
CA LEU A 337 5.38 -18.03 5.76
C LEU A 337 5.52 -19.46 6.30
N LYS A 338 6.74 -20.01 6.33
CA LYS A 338 7.00 -21.35 6.88
C LYS A 338 6.66 -21.43 8.36
N GLN A 339 7.03 -20.42 9.17
CA GLN A 339 6.71 -20.36 10.60
C GLN A 339 5.22 -20.11 10.84
N TYR A 340 4.62 -19.22 10.04
CA TYR A 340 3.24 -18.79 10.22
C TYR A 340 2.20 -19.79 9.69
N LYS A 341 2.61 -20.72 8.81
CA LYS A 341 1.72 -21.69 8.16
C LYS A 341 0.91 -22.53 9.14
N GLU A 342 1.55 -23.08 10.16
CA GLU A 342 0.89 -23.92 11.15
C GLU A 342 -0.16 -23.14 11.93
N TRP A 343 0.21 -21.96 12.45
CA TRP A 343 -0.71 -21.07 13.13
C TRP A 343 -1.90 -20.68 12.26
N ARG A 344 -1.66 -20.30 11.02
CA ARG A 344 -2.71 -19.95 10.06
C ARG A 344 -3.68 -21.13 9.83
N THR A 345 -3.17 -22.34 9.71
CA THR A 345 -3.98 -23.56 9.54
C THR A 345 -4.82 -23.86 10.78
N MET A 346 -4.26 -23.69 11.97
CA MET A 346 -4.94 -23.93 13.24
C MET A 346 -5.97 -22.83 13.58
N SER A 347 -5.64 -21.57 13.30
CA SER A 347 -6.52 -20.43 13.58
C SER A 347 -7.79 -20.45 12.74
N GLY A 348 -7.72 -20.91 11.48
CA GLY A 348 -8.88 -21.06 10.60
C GLY A 348 -9.73 -19.80 10.52
N ASP A 349 -10.97 -19.95 10.10
CA ASP A 349 -11.97 -18.89 10.09
C ASP A 349 -12.67 -18.81 11.45
N PHE A 350 -12.32 -17.80 12.25
CA PHE A 350 -12.99 -17.49 13.50
C PHE A 350 -14.10 -16.46 13.32
N GLY A 351 -15.10 -16.50 14.18
CA GLY A 351 -16.23 -15.59 14.18
C GLY A 351 -17.48 -16.17 13.53
N PHE A 352 -18.46 -15.32 13.31
CA PHE A 352 -19.72 -15.68 12.67
C PHE A 352 -19.53 -15.89 11.17
N GLY A 353 -20.31 -16.78 10.57
CA GLY A 353 -20.28 -17.04 9.13
C GLY A 353 -19.87 -18.45 8.73
N ARG A 354 -19.51 -19.32 9.67
CA ARG A 354 -19.29 -20.77 9.42
C ARG A 354 -20.57 -21.49 9.02
N THR A 355 -21.68 -21.08 9.64
CA THR A 355 -23.01 -21.56 9.27
C THR A 355 -23.58 -20.63 8.20
N PRO A 356 -23.96 -21.13 7.01
CA PRO A 356 -24.61 -20.31 6.00
C PRO A 356 -25.81 -19.56 6.57
N ASN A 357 -25.95 -18.29 6.21
CA ASN A 357 -27.04 -17.38 6.65
C ASN A 357 -27.11 -17.09 8.16
N TYR A 358 -26.11 -17.51 8.98
CA TYR A 358 -26.17 -17.29 10.43
C TYR A 358 -26.27 -15.80 10.77
N VAL A 359 -25.44 -14.97 10.13
CA VAL A 359 -25.42 -13.51 10.35
C VAL A 359 -26.75 -12.88 9.96
N ASP A 360 -27.31 -13.27 8.80
CA ASP A 360 -28.60 -12.76 8.32
C ASP A 360 -29.74 -13.15 9.27
N ASN A 361 -29.71 -14.37 9.78
CA ASN A 361 -30.71 -14.86 10.76
C ASN A 361 -30.65 -14.06 12.07
N VAL A 362 -29.43 -13.79 12.58
CA VAL A 362 -29.27 -12.99 13.81
C VAL A 362 -29.76 -11.56 13.58
N LEU A 363 -29.40 -10.95 12.44
CA LEU A 363 -29.86 -9.60 12.08
C LEU A 363 -31.38 -9.53 11.94
N ALA A 364 -32.00 -10.56 11.37
CA ALA A 364 -33.46 -10.64 11.26
C ALA A 364 -34.14 -10.72 12.64
N GLU A 365 -33.57 -11.46 13.59
CA GLU A 365 -34.09 -11.52 14.95
C GLU A 365 -33.91 -10.20 15.71
N LEU A 366 -32.72 -9.55 15.57
CA LEU A 366 -32.49 -8.24 16.16
C LEU A 366 -33.50 -7.20 15.64
N LYS A 367 -33.75 -7.21 14.32
CA LYS A 367 -34.76 -6.34 13.71
C LYS A 367 -36.18 -6.56 14.27
N LYS A 368 -36.58 -7.81 14.56
CA LYS A 368 -37.86 -8.11 15.21
C LYS A 368 -37.95 -7.54 16.63
N MET A 369 -36.78 -7.41 17.30
CA MET A 369 -36.67 -6.83 18.64
C MET A 369 -36.54 -5.31 18.64
N GLY A 370 -36.52 -4.65 17.44
CA GLY A 370 -36.49 -3.21 17.32
C GLY A 370 -35.08 -2.58 17.23
N TYR A 371 -34.04 -3.39 16.94
CA TYR A 371 -32.66 -2.92 16.73
C TYR A 371 -32.32 -2.74 15.25
#